data_e872e675ec5113f9a7eced790cdb4e58
#
_entry.id   e872e675ec5113f9a7eced790cdb4e58
#
_cell.length_a   1.000
_cell.length_b   1.000
_cell.length_c   1.000
_cell.angle_alpha   90.00
_cell.angle_beta   90.00
_cell.angle_gamma   90.00
#
_symmetry.space_group_name_H-M   'P 1'
#
loop_
_entity.id
_entity.type
_entity.pdbx_description
1 polymer ?
#
loop_
_entity_poly.entity_id
_entity_poly.type
_entity_poly.pdbx_seq_one_letter_code
_entity_poly.pdbx_strand_id
1 'polypeptide(L)'
;MQKITKAMGLAVLLSLSGCKSVLDAPTQAQKPVIHIPHNDQQWQAHLAKLSQIQHYKTDGQFGYISPEERFSSHFNWQYNSPANFGLELSSNLSSKSLKLHRNAKGLTVSDSEGNSRSDRDIDALMQEIIGVSFPIDLLAYWLKGQPEKEGQYIVNEKRQLSQFSYRLNNVNWTVNYVEYYEDRVPNLPKLIVLENGTQTLKIRIDNWVF
;
A
#
# COMPACT_ATOMS: atom_id res chain seq x y z
N MET A 1 3.18 -67.17 -25.24
CA MET A 1 3.23 -65.81 -25.80
C MET A 1 2.36 -64.94 -24.93
N GLN A 2 2.99 -64.23 -23.97
CA GLN A 2 2.27 -63.38 -23.01
C GLN A 2 2.51 -61.93 -23.40
N LYS A 3 1.43 -61.19 -23.75
CA LYS A 3 1.51 -59.75 -24.09
C LYS A 3 1.39 -58.93 -22.79
N ILE A 4 2.48 -58.21 -22.46
CA ILE A 4 2.52 -57.26 -21.35
C ILE A 4 2.06 -55.91 -21.89
N THR A 5 0.89 -55.47 -21.45
CA THR A 5 0.35 -54.15 -21.71
C THR A 5 0.90 -53.17 -20.64
N LYS A 6 1.75 -52.24 -21.05
CA LYS A 6 2.25 -51.14 -20.20
C LYS A 6 1.15 -50.05 -20.13
N ALA A 7 0.54 -49.90 -18.96
CA ALA A 7 -0.30 -48.77 -18.65
C ALA A 7 0.60 -47.55 -18.29
N MET A 8 0.57 -46.51 -19.12
CA MET A 8 1.30 -45.27 -18.92
C MET A 8 0.40 -44.33 -18.13
N GLY A 9 0.63 -44.26 -16.81
CA GLY A 9 -0.10 -43.34 -15.95
C GLY A 9 0.36 -41.91 -16.19
N LEU A 10 -0.55 -41.06 -16.70
CA LEU A 10 -0.37 -39.62 -16.87
C LEU A 10 -0.58 -38.94 -15.51
N ALA A 11 0.49 -38.57 -14.81
CA ALA A 11 0.43 -37.78 -13.58
C ALA A 11 0.16 -36.31 -13.94
N VAL A 12 -1.08 -35.88 -13.75
CA VAL A 12 -1.46 -34.46 -13.85
C VAL A 12 -0.98 -33.76 -12.59
N LEU A 13 0.12 -32.99 -12.71
CA LEU A 13 0.58 -32.05 -11.70
C LEU A 13 -0.37 -30.85 -11.69
N LEU A 14 -1.36 -30.87 -10.79
CA LEU A 14 -2.14 -29.68 -10.43
C LEU A 14 -1.24 -28.69 -9.69
N SER A 15 -0.74 -27.69 -10.40
CA SER A 15 -0.09 -26.53 -9.80
C SER A 15 -1.14 -25.68 -9.06
N LEU A 16 -1.24 -25.87 -7.76
CA LEU A 16 -2.00 -25.00 -6.85
C LEU A 16 -1.29 -23.65 -6.80
N SER A 17 -1.66 -22.73 -7.69
CA SER A 17 -1.34 -21.31 -7.55
C SER A 17 -2.20 -20.71 -6.44
N GLY A 18 -1.80 -20.95 -5.19
CA GLY A 18 -2.44 -20.33 -4.03
C GLY A 18 -2.29 -18.80 -4.13
N CYS A 19 -3.39 -18.08 -4.03
CA CYS A 19 -3.38 -16.61 -3.86
C CYS A 19 -2.61 -16.29 -2.58
N LYS A 20 -1.37 -15.78 -2.70
CA LYS A 20 -0.58 -15.37 -1.54
C LYS A 20 -1.27 -14.18 -0.87
N SER A 21 -1.58 -14.34 0.42
CA SER A 21 -2.12 -13.24 1.24
C SER A 21 -1.11 -12.09 1.29
N VAL A 22 -1.60 -10.84 1.30
CA VAL A 22 -0.75 -9.67 1.53
C VAL A 22 -0.04 -9.75 2.88
N LEU A 23 -0.61 -10.42 3.85
CA LEU A 23 -0.01 -10.63 5.18
C LEU A 23 1.31 -11.41 5.13
N ASP A 24 1.48 -12.31 4.15
CA ASP A 24 2.69 -13.14 3.98
C ASP A 24 3.69 -12.51 3.01
N ALA A 25 3.39 -11.34 2.47
CA ALA A 25 4.31 -10.60 1.60
C ALA A 25 5.58 -10.17 2.38
N PRO A 26 6.77 -10.10 1.72
CA PRO A 26 8.01 -9.67 2.37
C PRO A 26 7.89 -8.25 2.91
N THR A 27 8.64 -7.93 3.96
CA THR A 27 8.65 -6.60 4.58
C THR A 27 9.78 -5.72 4.06
N GLN A 28 10.79 -6.30 3.42
CA GLN A 28 11.93 -5.59 2.87
C GLN A 28 12.25 -6.07 1.45
N ALA A 29 12.91 -5.22 0.67
CA ALA A 29 13.42 -5.61 -0.64
C ALA A 29 14.44 -6.73 -0.50
N GLN A 30 14.39 -7.71 -1.41
CA GLN A 30 15.24 -8.92 -1.34
C GLN A 30 16.73 -8.66 -1.66
N LYS A 31 17.09 -7.49 -2.14
CA LYS A 31 18.46 -7.13 -2.54
C LYS A 31 18.96 -5.94 -1.75
N PRO A 32 20.30 -5.87 -1.50
CA PRO A 32 20.90 -4.67 -0.93
C PRO A 32 20.57 -3.44 -1.79
N VAL A 33 20.23 -2.35 -1.14
CA VAL A 33 19.90 -1.10 -1.83
C VAL A 33 21.16 -0.28 -2.02
N ILE A 34 21.49 0.02 -3.28
CA ILE A 34 22.51 1.01 -3.62
C ILE A 34 21.85 2.38 -3.53
N HIS A 35 22.40 3.25 -2.72
CA HIS A 35 21.84 4.59 -2.48
C HIS A 35 22.23 5.54 -3.59
N ILE A 36 21.24 6.11 -4.27
CA ILE A 36 21.41 7.15 -5.28
C ILE A 36 21.27 8.53 -4.60
N PRO A 37 22.13 9.50 -4.91
CA PRO A 37 22.00 10.86 -4.37
C PRO A 37 20.66 11.50 -4.75
N HIS A 38 20.10 12.30 -3.85
CA HIS A 38 18.82 12.97 -4.09
C HIS A 38 18.85 13.97 -5.27
N ASN A 39 20.01 14.48 -5.62
CA ASN A 39 20.21 15.37 -6.77
C ASN A 39 20.51 14.63 -8.09
N ASP A 40 20.44 13.29 -8.12
CA ASP A 40 20.55 12.53 -9.37
C ASP A 40 19.50 13.01 -10.38
N GLN A 41 19.95 13.33 -11.59
CA GLN A 41 19.09 13.92 -12.62
C GLN A 41 17.94 13.00 -13.04
N GLN A 42 18.16 11.68 -13.08
CA GLN A 42 17.14 10.72 -13.47
C GLN A 42 16.11 10.55 -12.34
N TRP A 43 16.53 10.59 -11.08
CA TRP A 43 15.64 10.62 -9.93
C TRP A 43 14.76 11.88 -9.94
N GLN A 44 15.34 13.05 -10.16
CA GLN A 44 14.57 14.30 -10.26
C GLN A 44 13.58 14.29 -11.42
N ALA A 45 13.96 13.73 -12.57
CA ALA A 45 13.05 13.52 -13.70
C ALA A 45 11.91 12.53 -13.36
N HIS A 46 12.19 11.49 -12.57
CA HIS A 46 11.17 10.56 -12.09
C HIS A 46 10.18 11.27 -11.17
N LEU A 47 10.65 12.05 -10.18
CA LEU A 47 9.79 12.86 -9.31
C LEU A 47 8.90 13.84 -10.08
N ALA A 48 9.46 14.47 -11.11
CA ALA A 48 8.69 15.37 -11.98
C ALA A 48 7.53 14.65 -12.68
N LYS A 49 7.74 13.41 -13.15
CA LYS A 49 6.66 12.58 -13.72
C LYS A 49 5.62 12.17 -12.69
N LEU A 50 6.04 11.76 -11.49
CA LEU A 50 5.13 11.44 -10.39
C LEU A 50 4.25 12.63 -10.00
N SER A 51 4.81 13.86 -10.01
CA SER A 51 4.08 15.08 -9.68
C SER A 51 2.99 15.44 -10.69
N GLN A 52 3.09 14.96 -11.93
CA GLN A 52 2.06 15.14 -12.96
C GLN A 52 0.82 14.27 -12.72
N ILE A 53 0.94 13.22 -11.91
CA ILE A 53 -0.20 12.38 -11.53
C ILE A 53 -0.97 13.09 -10.41
N GLN A 54 -1.92 13.93 -10.80
CA GLN A 54 -2.71 14.75 -9.87
C GLN A 54 -4.01 14.08 -9.44
N HIS A 55 -4.57 13.22 -10.28
CA HIS A 55 -5.78 12.47 -10.02
C HIS A 55 -5.53 11.00 -10.35
N TYR A 56 -5.96 10.11 -9.47
CA TYR A 56 -5.82 8.68 -9.73
C TYR A 56 -6.73 7.85 -8.83
N LYS A 57 -6.97 6.62 -9.25
CA LYS A 57 -7.59 5.57 -8.44
C LYS A 57 -6.64 4.39 -8.38
N THR A 58 -6.68 3.71 -7.25
CA THR A 58 -5.94 2.46 -7.08
C THR A 58 -6.69 1.54 -6.13
N ASP A 59 -6.55 0.25 -6.33
CA ASP A 59 -7.14 -0.79 -5.50
C ASP A 59 -6.12 -1.89 -5.20
N GLY A 60 -6.43 -2.69 -4.21
CA GLY A 60 -5.56 -3.79 -3.82
C GLY A 60 -5.90 -4.36 -2.46
N GLN A 61 -4.88 -4.79 -1.73
CA GLN A 61 -5.02 -5.39 -0.41
C GLN A 61 -4.24 -4.59 0.64
N PHE A 62 -4.91 -4.37 1.75
CA PHE A 62 -4.35 -3.81 2.97
C PHE A 62 -4.21 -4.92 4.00
N GLY A 63 -3.08 -5.01 4.68
CA GLY A 63 -2.83 -5.93 5.77
C GLY A 63 -2.34 -5.20 7.02
N TYR A 64 -2.84 -5.58 8.16
CA TYR A 64 -2.40 -5.10 9.47
C TYR A 64 -1.94 -6.26 10.34
N ILE A 65 -0.82 -6.09 11.01
CA ILE A 65 -0.23 -7.07 11.92
C ILE A 65 0.23 -6.33 13.18
N SER A 66 -0.27 -6.74 14.32
CA SER A 66 0.19 -6.33 15.65
C SER A 66 0.28 -7.56 16.57
N PRO A 67 0.76 -7.42 17.81
CA PRO A 67 0.73 -8.52 18.78
C PRO A 67 -0.69 -9.02 19.10
N GLU A 68 -1.69 -8.13 19.02
CA GLU A 68 -3.08 -8.42 19.37
C GLU A 68 -3.93 -8.85 18.18
N GLU A 69 -3.62 -8.34 16.97
CA GLU A 69 -4.48 -8.49 15.81
C GLU A 69 -3.70 -8.78 14.53
N ARG A 70 -4.31 -9.57 13.67
CA ARG A 70 -3.85 -9.81 12.29
C ARG A 70 -5.05 -9.90 11.37
N PHE A 71 -5.19 -8.94 10.46
CA PHE A 71 -6.26 -8.95 9.47
C PHE A 71 -5.83 -8.40 8.12
N SER A 72 -6.63 -8.69 7.10
CA SER A 72 -6.50 -8.08 5.78
C SER A 72 -7.85 -7.70 5.21
N SER A 73 -7.86 -6.68 4.37
CA SER A 73 -9.03 -6.18 3.66
C SER A 73 -8.66 -5.79 2.24
N HIS A 74 -9.65 -5.73 1.35
CA HIS A 74 -9.50 -4.98 0.11
C HIS A 74 -9.54 -3.49 0.40
N PHE A 75 -8.80 -2.71 -0.38
CA PHE A 75 -8.94 -1.26 -0.36
C PHE A 75 -9.23 -0.73 -1.76
N ASN A 76 -10.02 0.35 -1.81
CA ASN A 76 -10.17 1.21 -2.98
C ASN A 76 -9.81 2.62 -2.57
N TRP A 77 -8.86 3.22 -3.26
CA TRP A 77 -8.43 4.58 -3.05
C TRP A 77 -8.75 5.43 -4.28
N GLN A 78 -9.35 6.59 -4.04
CA GLN A 78 -9.58 7.59 -5.06
C GLN A 78 -9.04 8.93 -4.58
N TYR A 79 -8.16 9.54 -5.38
CA TYR A 79 -7.56 10.83 -5.09
C TYR A 79 -7.88 11.83 -6.20
N ASN A 80 -8.52 12.94 -5.85
CA ASN A 80 -8.81 14.05 -6.77
C ASN A 80 -8.05 15.32 -6.35
N SER A 81 -7.80 15.52 -5.06
CA SER A 81 -7.02 16.64 -4.52
C SER A 81 -6.76 16.41 -3.03
N PRO A 82 -5.89 17.20 -2.36
CA PRO A 82 -5.73 17.13 -0.90
C PRO A 82 -7.03 17.37 -0.12
N ALA A 83 -7.96 18.11 -0.69
CA ALA A 83 -9.28 18.40 -0.08
C ALA A 83 -10.38 17.42 -0.55
N ASN A 84 -10.08 16.48 -1.44
CA ASN A 84 -11.08 15.55 -1.97
C ASN A 84 -10.44 14.21 -2.31
N PHE A 85 -10.55 13.26 -1.41
CA PHE A 85 -10.14 11.88 -1.61
C PHE A 85 -11.07 10.92 -0.85
N GLY A 86 -11.01 9.64 -1.19
CA GLY A 86 -11.74 8.57 -0.52
C GLY A 86 -10.93 7.30 -0.39
N LEU A 87 -11.13 6.60 0.72
CA LEU A 87 -10.62 5.26 0.98
C LEU A 87 -11.79 4.38 1.40
N GLU A 88 -11.96 3.27 0.74
CA GLU A 88 -12.89 2.22 1.16
C GLU A 88 -12.08 0.97 1.52
N LEU A 89 -12.32 0.45 2.72
CA LEU A 89 -11.81 -0.84 3.19
C LEU A 89 -12.99 -1.81 3.25
N SER A 90 -12.86 -2.98 2.67
CA SER A 90 -13.90 -4.01 2.67
C SER A 90 -13.34 -5.37 3.06
N SER A 91 -14.08 -6.10 3.88
CA SER A 91 -13.71 -7.44 4.32
C SER A 91 -13.90 -8.46 3.19
N ASN A 92 -12.98 -9.42 3.09
CA ASN A 92 -13.11 -10.56 2.18
C ASN A 92 -14.08 -11.65 2.70
N LEU A 93 -14.41 -11.57 3.99
CA LEU A 93 -15.14 -12.63 4.71
C LEU A 93 -16.54 -12.21 5.18
N SER A 94 -16.89 -10.93 5.03
CA SER A 94 -18.16 -10.39 5.49
C SER A 94 -18.60 -9.21 4.62
N SER A 95 -19.85 -8.79 4.75
CA SER A 95 -20.38 -7.57 4.12
C SER A 95 -19.92 -6.27 4.78
N LYS A 96 -19.00 -6.33 5.76
CA LYS A 96 -18.53 -5.15 6.48
C LYS A 96 -17.59 -4.33 5.62
N SER A 97 -17.83 -3.04 5.58
CA SER A 97 -16.94 -2.05 4.93
C SER A 97 -16.82 -0.80 5.78
N LEU A 98 -15.70 -0.12 5.60
CA LEU A 98 -15.42 1.19 6.17
C LEU A 98 -15.08 2.15 5.03
N LYS A 99 -15.76 3.28 4.96
CA LYS A 99 -15.55 4.31 3.95
C LYS A 99 -15.09 5.59 4.60
N LEU A 100 -13.94 6.08 4.19
CA LEU A 100 -13.41 7.38 4.56
C LEU A 100 -13.57 8.31 3.36
N HIS A 101 -14.14 9.48 3.58
CA HIS A 101 -14.29 10.50 2.56
C HIS A 101 -13.86 11.86 3.07
N ARG A 102 -12.83 12.44 2.46
CA ARG A 102 -12.37 13.80 2.71
C ARG A 102 -13.06 14.77 1.76
N ASN A 103 -13.59 15.86 2.30
CA ASN A 103 -14.09 16.99 1.53
C ASN A 103 -13.75 18.31 2.25
N ALA A 104 -14.22 19.45 1.72
CA ALA A 104 -13.97 20.76 2.29
C ALA A 104 -14.49 20.95 3.74
N LYS A 105 -15.40 20.08 4.21
CA LYS A 105 -15.97 20.14 5.56
C LYS A 105 -15.18 19.30 6.58
N GLY A 106 -14.30 18.43 6.15
CA GLY A 106 -13.50 17.53 7.00
C GLY A 106 -13.47 16.11 6.48
N LEU A 107 -13.07 15.17 7.33
CA LEU A 107 -13.13 13.73 7.06
C LEU A 107 -14.45 13.17 7.61
N THR A 108 -15.12 12.39 6.79
CA THR A 108 -16.28 11.58 7.19
C THR A 108 -15.92 10.12 7.11
N VAL A 109 -16.25 9.36 8.14
CA VAL A 109 -16.14 7.90 8.16
C VAL A 109 -17.54 7.32 8.28
N SER A 110 -17.83 6.31 7.49
CA SER A 110 -19.09 5.55 7.53
C SER A 110 -18.83 4.06 7.43
N ASP A 111 -19.69 3.28 8.10
CA ASP A 111 -19.68 1.82 8.04
C ASP A 111 -20.75 1.28 7.09
N SER A 112 -20.78 -0.06 6.92
CA SER A 112 -21.77 -0.76 6.11
C SER A 112 -23.19 -0.78 6.72
N GLU A 113 -23.35 -0.39 7.98
CA GLU A 113 -24.64 -0.32 8.68
C GLU A 113 -25.30 1.05 8.54
N GLY A 114 -24.61 2.02 7.90
CA GLY A 114 -25.10 3.37 7.68
C GLY A 114 -24.76 4.34 8.81
N ASN A 115 -24.01 3.90 9.83
CA ASN A 115 -23.50 4.82 10.83
C ASN A 115 -22.43 5.71 10.17
N SER A 116 -22.45 7.00 10.51
CA SER A 116 -21.54 7.97 9.93
C SER A 116 -21.08 8.96 10.99
N ARG A 117 -19.80 9.28 10.99
CA ARG A 117 -19.19 10.27 11.86
C ARG A 117 -18.26 11.17 11.06
N SER A 118 -18.26 12.45 11.37
CA SER A 118 -17.39 13.43 10.75
C SER A 118 -16.62 14.18 11.83
N ASP A 119 -15.32 14.38 11.58
CA ASP A 119 -14.46 15.16 12.45
C ASP A 119 -13.49 16.02 11.62
N ARG A 120 -13.01 17.11 12.22
CA ARG A 120 -11.92 17.91 11.68
C ARG A 120 -10.56 17.40 12.13
N ASP A 121 -10.51 16.73 13.28
CA ASP A 121 -9.32 16.02 13.78
C ASP A 121 -9.28 14.63 13.17
N ILE A 122 -8.54 14.52 12.07
CA ILE A 122 -8.42 13.28 11.28
C ILE A 122 -7.66 12.22 12.07
N ASP A 123 -6.60 12.62 12.78
CA ASP A 123 -5.74 11.68 13.52
C ASP A 123 -6.51 11.05 14.68
N ALA A 124 -7.29 11.83 15.42
CA ALA A 124 -8.13 11.33 16.50
C ALA A 124 -9.19 10.35 15.98
N LEU A 125 -9.81 10.69 14.83
CA LEU A 125 -10.82 9.83 14.21
C LEU A 125 -10.23 8.50 13.70
N MET A 126 -9.06 8.54 13.09
CA MET A 126 -8.35 7.35 12.62
C MET A 126 -7.91 6.46 13.78
N GLN A 127 -7.38 7.05 14.86
CA GLN A 127 -6.99 6.32 16.06
C GLN A 127 -8.19 5.60 16.70
N GLU A 128 -9.34 6.25 16.77
CA GLU A 128 -10.55 5.67 17.35
C GLU A 128 -11.13 4.52 16.52
N ILE A 129 -11.09 4.64 15.19
CA ILE A 129 -11.79 3.69 14.31
C ILE A 129 -10.89 2.53 13.87
N ILE A 130 -9.62 2.80 13.58
CA ILE A 130 -8.67 1.81 13.05
C ILE A 130 -7.69 1.33 14.15
N GLY A 131 -7.66 2.04 15.29
CA GLY A 131 -6.72 1.75 16.39
C GLY A 131 -5.29 2.21 16.09
N VAL A 132 -5.05 2.85 14.96
CA VAL A 132 -3.73 3.32 14.53
C VAL A 132 -3.83 4.74 14.00
N SER A 133 -3.01 5.63 14.53
CA SER A 133 -2.78 6.93 13.89
C SER A 133 -2.08 6.69 12.56
N PHE A 134 -2.66 7.19 11.50
CA PHE A 134 -2.12 7.04 10.15
C PHE A 134 -2.25 8.36 9.40
N PRO A 135 -1.18 8.87 8.78
CA PRO A 135 -1.22 10.16 8.08
C PRO A 135 -1.93 10.02 6.73
N ILE A 136 -3.24 9.89 6.76
CA ILE A 136 -4.08 9.64 5.58
C ILE A 136 -3.89 10.72 4.51
N ASP A 137 -3.61 11.96 4.90
CA ASP A 137 -3.36 13.08 3.99
C ASP A 137 -2.07 12.89 3.16
N LEU A 138 -1.10 12.14 3.69
CA LEU A 138 0.18 11.83 3.01
C LEU A 138 0.09 10.56 2.16
N LEU A 139 -0.93 9.73 2.37
CA LEU A 139 -1.09 8.47 1.65
C LEU A 139 -1.10 8.67 0.13
N ALA A 140 -1.71 9.77 -0.35
CA ALA A 140 -1.76 10.09 -1.76
C ALA A 140 -0.37 10.24 -2.42
N TYR A 141 0.62 10.70 -1.67
CA TYR A 141 2.00 10.83 -2.13
C TYR A 141 2.76 9.52 -1.96
N TRP A 142 2.58 8.86 -0.82
CA TRP A 142 3.26 7.60 -0.52
C TRP A 142 2.86 6.48 -1.46
N LEU A 143 1.57 6.36 -1.80
CA LEU A 143 1.13 5.37 -2.79
C LEU A 143 1.86 5.51 -4.12
N LYS A 144 2.17 6.74 -4.57
CA LYS A 144 2.93 6.99 -5.80
C LYS A 144 4.44 6.80 -5.68
N GLY A 145 4.98 6.57 -4.47
CA GLY A 145 6.42 6.55 -4.25
C GLY A 145 7.06 7.94 -4.26
N GLN A 146 6.32 8.95 -3.84
CA GLN A 146 6.76 10.33 -3.76
C GLN A 146 7.07 10.69 -2.29
N PRO A 147 8.34 10.99 -1.94
CA PRO A 147 8.73 11.37 -0.59
C PRO A 147 8.30 12.81 -0.27
N GLU A 148 8.33 13.17 1.01
CA GLU A 148 8.25 14.56 1.43
C GLU A 148 9.51 15.32 0.98
N LYS A 149 9.33 16.59 0.61
CA LYS A 149 10.43 17.41 0.03
C LYS A 149 11.63 17.56 0.94
N GLU A 150 11.41 17.67 2.25
CA GLU A 150 12.45 17.90 3.25
C GLU A 150 12.79 16.63 4.06
N GLY A 151 12.18 15.50 3.73
CA GLY A 151 12.38 14.24 4.41
C GLY A 151 13.71 13.55 4.09
N GLN A 152 14.21 12.76 5.05
CA GLN A 152 15.31 11.84 4.79
C GLN A 152 14.76 10.56 4.16
N TYR A 153 15.23 10.24 2.96
CA TYR A 153 14.80 9.06 2.23
C TYR A 153 15.95 8.42 1.45
N ILE A 154 15.76 7.19 1.04
CA ILE A 154 16.71 6.39 0.28
C ILE A 154 16.14 6.13 -1.10
N VAL A 155 16.96 6.37 -2.13
CA VAL A 155 16.66 6.08 -3.54
C VAL A 155 17.52 4.90 -3.99
N ASN A 156 16.93 3.91 -4.63
CA ASN A 156 17.64 2.73 -5.14
C ASN A 156 18.28 2.99 -6.52
N GLU A 157 19.07 2.03 -7.01
CA GLU A 157 19.77 2.09 -8.31
C GLU A 157 18.83 2.24 -9.52
N LYS A 158 17.55 1.90 -9.36
CA LYS A 158 16.53 2.06 -10.40
C LYS A 158 15.86 3.45 -10.37
N ARG A 159 16.35 4.38 -9.54
CA ARG A 159 15.76 5.71 -9.30
C ARG A 159 14.32 5.62 -8.82
N GLN A 160 14.09 4.72 -7.89
CA GLN A 160 12.81 4.56 -7.20
C GLN A 160 13.02 4.84 -5.72
N LEU A 161 12.01 5.39 -5.05
CA LEU A 161 12.02 5.53 -3.59
C LEU A 161 12.11 4.13 -2.96
N SER A 162 13.08 3.94 -2.08
CA SER A 162 13.29 2.64 -1.42
C SER A 162 12.78 2.65 0.01
N GLN A 163 13.09 3.70 0.75
CA GLN A 163 12.75 3.79 2.17
C GLN A 163 12.72 5.24 2.63
N PHE A 164 11.90 5.53 3.63
CA PHE A 164 12.03 6.74 4.44
C PHE A 164 11.52 6.49 5.87
N SER A 165 11.87 7.38 6.79
CA SER A 165 11.34 7.39 8.16
C SER A 165 10.34 8.51 8.33
N TYR A 166 9.26 8.24 9.02
CA TYR A 166 8.21 9.20 9.36
C TYR A 166 7.88 9.13 10.84
N ARG A 167 7.75 10.29 11.50
CA ARG A 167 7.40 10.34 12.92
C ARG A 167 5.98 10.85 13.09
N LEU A 168 5.12 9.99 13.64
CA LEU A 168 3.73 10.30 13.94
C LEU A 168 3.45 10.07 15.42
N ASN A 169 2.93 11.07 16.14
CA ASN A 169 2.55 10.98 17.56
C ASN A 169 3.66 10.36 18.44
N ASN A 170 4.92 10.80 18.25
CA ASN A 170 6.11 10.27 18.91
C ASN A 170 6.48 8.81 18.59
N VAL A 171 5.81 8.17 17.65
CA VAL A 171 6.15 6.85 17.12
C VAL A 171 6.92 7.02 15.81
N ASN A 172 8.07 6.36 15.69
CA ASN A 172 8.84 6.35 14.46
C ASN A 172 8.38 5.19 13.58
N TRP A 173 7.97 5.51 12.36
CA TRP A 173 7.63 4.56 11.32
C TRP A 173 8.72 4.50 10.27
N THR A 174 9.04 3.29 9.82
CA THR A 174 9.85 3.07 8.62
C THR A 174 8.92 2.65 7.50
N VAL A 175 8.99 3.35 6.37
CA VAL A 175 8.22 3.04 5.17
C VAL A 175 9.14 2.43 4.14
N ASN A 176 8.92 1.18 3.78
CA ASN A 176 9.71 0.40 2.83
C ASN A 176 8.92 0.21 1.53
N TYR A 177 9.54 0.54 0.40
CA TYR A 177 9.01 0.24 -0.94
C TYR A 177 9.66 -1.06 -1.42
N VAL A 178 8.91 -2.15 -1.31
CA VAL A 178 9.44 -3.52 -1.50
C VAL A 178 9.42 -3.94 -2.95
N GLU A 179 8.35 -3.60 -3.67
CA GLU A 179 8.16 -3.94 -5.08
C GLU A 179 7.58 -2.76 -5.86
N TYR A 180 7.95 -2.69 -7.15
CA TYR A 180 7.45 -1.73 -8.12
C TYR A 180 6.92 -2.43 -9.37
N TYR A 181 5.98 -1.80 -10.07
CA TYR A 181 5.65 -2.12 -11.44
C TYR A 181 6.77 -1.61 -12.37
N GLU A 182 7.41 -2.51 -13.10
CA GLU A 182 8.52 -2.15 -14.00
C GLU A 182 8.06 -1.88 -15.44
N ASP A 183 6.82 -2.25 -15.76
CA ASP A 183 6.19 -2.12 -17.08
C ASP A 183 5.48 -0.77 -17.29
N ARG A 184 5.61 0.17 -16.34
CA ARG A 184 4.94 1.49 -16.36
C ARG A 184 5.94 2.64 -16.31
N VAL A 185 5.55 3.77 -16.88
CA VAL A 185 6.33 5.01 -16.84
C VAL A 185 5.44 6.16 -16.38
N PRO A 186 5.68 6.75 -15.19
CA PRO A 186 6.73 6.37 -14.21
C PRO A 186 6.47 5.01 -13.57
N ASN A 187 7.54 4.36 -13.08
CA ASN A 187 7.39 3.16 -12.26
C ASN A 187 6.61 3.52 -10.99
N LEU A 188 5.59 2.74 -10.69
CA LEU A 188 4.72 2.94 -9.52
C LEU A 188 4.87 1.80 -8.52
N PRO A 189 4.74 2.07 -7.21
CA PRO A 189 4.80 1.05 -6.18
C PRO A 189 3.77 -0.06 -6.40
N LYS A 190 4.16 -1.29 -6.06
CA LYS A 190 3.31 -2.48 -6.05
C LYS A 190 3.13 -3.01 -4.64
N LEU A 191 4.18 -2.92 -3.80
CA LEU A 191 4.12 -3.33 -2.40
C LEU A 191 4.84 -2.29 -1.54
N ILE A 192 4.12 -1.73 -0.57
CA ILE A 192 4.62 -0.79 0.43
C ILE A 192 4.40 -1.41 1.80
N VAL A 193 5.39 -1.30 2.68
CA VAL A 193 5.32 -1.82 4.05
C VAL A 193 5.73 -0.71 5.02
N LEU A 194 4.91 -0.47 6.02
CA LEU A 194 5.16 0.47 7.11
C LEU A 194 5.34 -0.32 8.40
N GLU A 195 6.40 -0.02 9.14
CA GLU A 195 6.75 -0.72 10.39
C GLU A 195 7.15 0.26 11.48
N ASN A 196 6.74 -0.01 12.72
CA ASN A 196 7.15 0.77 13.90
C ASN A 196 7.78 -0.09 15.01
N GLY A 197 8.14 -1.34 14.71
CA GLY A 197 8.70 -2.32 15.63
C GLY A 197 7.66 -3.21 16.31
N THR A 198 6.42 -2.75 16.48
CA THR A 198 5.31 -3.53 17.06
C THR A 198 4.18 -3.77 16.08
N GLN A 199 4.00 -2.85 15.15
CA GLN A 199 2.93 -2.88 14.16
C GLN A 199 3.51 -2.89 12.75
N THR A 200 2.87 -3.62 11.85
CA THR A 200 3.21 -3.65 10.43
C THR A 200 1.94 -3.41 9.61
N LEU A 201 2.00 -2.43 8.72
CA LEU A 201 0.99 -2.19 7.70
C LEU A 201 1.56 -2.60 6.34
N LYS A 202 0.83 -3.41 5.58
CA LYS A 202 1.21 -3.83 4.22
C LYS A 202 0.16 -3.34 3.24
N ILE A 203 0.60 -2.67 2.18
CA ILE A 203 -0.27 -2.15 1.12
C ILE A 203 0.21 -2.78 -0.19
N ARG A 204 -0.51 -3.76 -0.71
CA ARG A 204 -0.29 -4.31 -2.04
C ARG A 204 -1.26 -3.63 -3.00
N ILE A 205 -0.72 -2.98 -4.00
CA ILE A 205 -1.48 -2.29 -5.04
C ILE A 205 -1.62 -3.25 -6.22
N ASP A 206 -2.84 -3.52 -6.64
CA ASP A 206 -3.13 -4.44 -7.74
C ASP A 206 -3.39 -3.68 -9.05
N ASN A 207 -4.06 -2.51 -9.00
CA ASN A 207 -4.38 -1.71 -10.19
C ASN A 207 -4.16 -0.22 -9.97
N TRP A 208 -3.89 0.48 -11.09
CA TRP A 208 -3.80 1.94 -11.20
C TRP A 208 -4.65 2.44 -12.35
N VAL A 209 -5.42 3.52 -12.13
CA VAL A 209 -6.23 4.22 -13.13
C VAL A 209 -5.98 5.73 -13.00
N PHE A 210 -5.70 6.40 -14.13
CA PHE A 210 -5.39 7.84 -14.21
C PHE A 210 -6.43 8.60 -15.00
#